data_b2da624a2421e53d2ed9c88b9c6808b3
#
_entry.id   b2da624a2421e53d2ed9c88b9c6808b3
#
_cell.length_a   1.000
_cell.length_b   1.000
_cell.length_c   1.000
_cell.angle_alpha   90.00
_cell.angle_beta   90.00
_cell.angle_gamma   90.00
#
_symmetry.space_group_name_H-M   'P 1'
#
loop_
_entity.id
_entity.type
_entity.pdbx_description
1 polymer ?
#
loop_
_entity_poly.entity_id
_entity_poly.type
_entity_poly.pdbx_seq_one_letter_code
_entity_poly.pdbx_strand_id
1 'polypeptide(L)'
;NCLGQDCDFYKECFVMEARKRAMAADVVVVNHHLFFADVMLRDEGVAELLPSANTIIFDEAHQLPEVAGLFFGEDVSTSQLLELARDSEAEYITSAKDCPALQESAKALEKSVRDFRLVFAYEGSRMSVKKALALKNFESAYAEMQSKLQALTNILETQAARTPALESCWQRGANLMVQLQRWLDASNANLVRWVEVFTQSVQLHATPLSVAEGFGKQLNASPRAWIFTSATMAVKGDFSHYMNQMGLQNAQTGYWDSPFNYGEQGFFYVPENMPDPNSPSYTTSVATVALPVIQASGGRAFVLCTSLRAMREIHALLKEAFEQNGIEYPLLMQGESSRSELLERFRKRGNAVLVGSQSFWEGVDVRGEALSCVIIDKLPFAPPDDPVLSARIDKMNEEGKNAFMEYQLPYAVITLKQGAGRLIRDEADKGVLMICDPRLITKPYGRRIWQSLPPFKRTRLLSDVQAFFERITADAKA
;
A
#
# COMPACT_ATOMS: atom_id res chain seq x y z
N ASN A 1 10.01 -3.38 -24.38
CA ASN A 1 11.20 -3.77 -25.15
C ASN A 1 11.99 -2.52 -25.58
N CYS A 2 12.82 -1.98 -24.70
CA CYS A 2 13.68 -0.85 -24.99
C CYS A 2 15.00 -1.38 -25.60
N LEU A 3 15.31 -0.95 -26.82
CA LEU A 3 16.56 -1.31 -27.52
C LEU A 3 17.75 -0.39 -27.13
N GLY A 4 17.57 0.50 -26.16
CA GLY A 4 18.62 1.42 -25.74
C GLY A 4 19.10 2.29 -26.90
N GLN A 5 20.41 2.34 -27.13
CA GLN A 5 21.04 3.16 -28.18
C GLN A 5 20.72 2.65 -29.58
N ASP A 6 20.33 1.38 -29.75
CA ASP A 6 19.96 0.76 -31.02
C ASP A 6 18.51 1.03 -31.43
N CYS A 7 17.76 1.80 -30.63
CA CYS A 7 16.39 2.19 -30.96
C CYS A 7 16.38 3.34 -31.99
N ASP A 8 15.63 3.18 -33.08
CA ASP A 8 15.48 4.22 -34.13
C ASP A 8 15.00 5.58 -33.58
N PHE A 9 14.22 5.53 -32.49
CA PHE A 9 13.66 6.73 -31.83
C PHE A 9 14.51 7.19 -30.64
N TYR A 10 15.76 6.69 -30.46
CA TYR A 10 16.59 6.99 -29.30
C TYR A 10 16.80 8.49 -29.08
N LYS A 11 16.98 9.26 -30.18
CA LYS A 11 17.22 10.72 -30.11
C LYS A 11 16.00 11.51 -29.67
N GLU A 12 14.81 11.01 -29.94
CA GLU A 12 13.51 11.62 -29.64
C GLU A 12 12.83 10.97 -28.42
N CYS A 13 13.53 10.05 -27.75
CA CYS A 13 12.98 9.28 -26.66
C CYS A 13 12.77 10.16 -25.42
N PHE A 14 11.52 10.27 -24.97
CA PHE A 14 11.16 11.02 -23.76
C PHE A 14 11.84 10.50 -22.49
N VAL A 15 12.08 9.19 -22.39
CA VAL A 15 12.80 8.59 -21.26
C VAL A 15 14.25 9.03 -21.23
N MET A 16 14.93 9.06 -22.41
CA MET A 16 16.31 9.53 -22.52
C MET A 16 16.43 11.02 -22.25
N GLU A 17 15.47 11.80 -22.70
CA GLU A 17 15.41 13.24 -22.39
C GLU A 17 15.21 13.49 -20.89
N ALA A 18 14.30 12.76 -20.24
CA ALA A 18 14.10 12.84 -18.80
C ALA A 18 15.37 12.47 -18.01
N ARG A 19 16.09 11.42 -18.42
CA ARG A 19 17.37 11.05 -17.83
C ARG A 19 18.43 12.15 -18.00
N LYS A 20 18.56 12.75 -19.19
CA LYS A 20 19.48 13.86 -19.42
C LYS A 20 19.20 15.05 -18.51
N ARG A 21 17.92 15.41 -18.34
CA ARG A 21 17.50 16.46 -17.42
C ARG A 21 17.83 16.13 -15.97
N ALA A 22 17.57 14.90 -15.54
CA ALA A 22 17.92 14.44 -14.20
C ALA A 22 19.43 14.52 -13.94
N MET A 23 20.27 14.09 -14.90
CA MET A 23 21.73 14.15 -14.79
C MET A 23 22.28 15.57 -14.72
N ALA A 24 21.59 16.56 -15.30
CA ALA A 24 21.98 17.96 -15.30
C ALA A 24 21.42 18.79 -14.13
N ALA A 25 20.52 18.21 -13.35
CA ALA A 25 19.84 18.91 -12.26
C ALA A 25 20.61 18.86 -10.94
N ASP A 26 20.58 19.94 -10.17
CA ASP A 26 21.13 19.99 -8.81
C ASP A 26 20.25 19.24 -7.79
N VAL A 27 18.93 19.19 -8.04
CA VAL A 27 17.94 18.47 -7.22
C VAL A 27 17.02 17.67 -8.13
N VAL A 28 16.85 16.39 -7.78
CA VAL A 28 15.97 15.47 -8.51
C VAL A 28 14.92 14.93 -7.55
N VAL A 29 13.63 15.07 -7.92
CA VAL A 29 12.50 14.54 -7.14
C VAL A 29 11.96 13.30 -7.82
N VAL A 30 11.94 12.20 -7.10
CA VAL A 30 11.46 10.89 -7.59
C VAL A 30 10.56 10.24 -6.54
N ASN A 31 9.72 9.30 -6.95
CA ASN A 31 9.00 8.48 -5.98
C ASN A 31 9.91 7.41 -5.36
N HIS A 32 9.51 6.88 -4.21
CA HIS A 32 10.27 5.85 -3.49
C HIS A 32 10.48 4.58 -4.35
N HIS A 33 9.49 4.19 -5.15
CA HIS A 33 9.59 3.01 -6.00
C HIS A 33 10.70 3.16 -7.05
N LEU A 34 10.82 4.33 -7.69
CA LEU A 34 11.89 4.56 -8.67
C LEU A 34 13.27 4.56 -8.00
N PHE A 35 13.37 5.08 -6.77
CA PHE A 35 14.60 5.01 -5.99
C PHE A 35 15.02 3.55 -5.73
N PHE A 36 14.12 2.71 -5.22
CA PHE A 36 14.45 1.30 -4.95
C PHE A 36 14.68 0.50 -6.23
N ALA A 37 13.98 0.81 -7.32
CA ALA A 37 14.26 0.21 -8.61
C ALA A 37 15.69 0.53 -9.10
N ASP A 38 16.17 1.77 -8.91
CA ASP A 38 17.55 2.15 -9.20
C ASP A 38 18.54 1.39 -8.34
N VAL A 39 18.26 1.26 -7.03
CA VAL A 39 19.09 0.46 -6.10
C VAL A 39 19.24 -0.98 -6.59
N MET A 40 18.15 -1.64 -6.95
CA MET A 40 18.19 -3.04 -7.42
C MET A 40 18.98 -3.19 -8.71
N LEU A 41 18.76 -2.29 -9.67
CA LEU A 41 19.51 -2.33 -10.94
C LEU A 41 21.01 -2.08 -10.76
N ARG A 42 21.41 -1.23 -9.82
CA ARG A 42 22.82 -1.00 -9.47
C ARG A 42 23.43 -2.22 -8.79
N ASP A 43 22.72 -2.85 -7.86
CA ASP A 43 23.18 -4.05 -7.16
C ASP A 43 23.37 -5.23 -8.14
N GLU A 44 22.57 -5.31 -9.19
CA GLU A 44 22.70 -6.29 -10.28
C GLU A 44 23.76 -5.88 -11.33
N GLY A 45 24.30 -4.67 -11.28
CA GLY A 45 25.28 -4.16 -12.24
C GLY A 45 24.72 -3.89 -13.64
N VAL A 46 23.38 -3.78 -13.76
CA VAL A 46 22.70 -3.68 -15.07
C VAL A 46 22.67 -2.25 -15.59
N ALA A 47 22.27 -1.29 -14.75
CA ALA A 47 22.14 0.11 -15.15
C ALA A 47 21.97 1.04 -13.95
N GLU A 48 22.20 2.34 -14.16
CA GLU A 48 21.82 3.42 -13.26
C GLU A 48 20.66 4.21 -13.86
N LEU A 49 19.56 4.34 -13.12
CA LEU A 49 18.41 5.15 -13.55
C LEU A 49 18.53 6.59 -13.07
N LEU A 50 19.09 6.79 -11.88
CA LEU A 50 19.20 8.07 -11.21
C LEU A 50 20.66 8.54 -11.15
N PRO A 51 20.92 9.86 -11.16
CA PRO A 51 22.25 10.39 -10.94
C PRO A 51 22.75 10.07 -9.53
N SER A 52 24.07 10.04 -9.37
CA SER A 52 24.67 9.95 -8.04
C SER A 52 24.32 11.20 -7.23
N ALA A 53 24.05 11.04 -5.95
CA ALA A 53 23.70 12.12 -5.03
C ALA A 53 24.49 12.00 -3.73
N ASN A 54 24.95 13.13 -3.18
CA ASN A 54 25.60 13.19 -1.86
C ASN A 54 24.60 13.25 -0.70
N THR A 55 23.36 13.64 -1.00
CA THR A 55 22.28 13.72 0.00
C THR A 55 21.02 13.10 -0.57
N ILE A 56 20.38 12.26 0.21
CA ILE A 56 19.08 11.67 -0.11
C ILE A 56 18.10 12.05 1.00
N ILE A 57 16.99 12.64 0.61
CA ILE A 57 15.92 13.05 1.51
C ILE A 57 14.70 12.21 1.17
N PHE A 58 14.27 11.39 2.12
CA PHE A 58 13.01 10.67 2.01
C PHE A 58 11.92 11.45 2.73
N ASP A 59 11.00 12.00 1.98
CA ASP A 59 9.77 12.55 2.51
C ASP A 59 8.71 11.45 2.65
N GLU A 60 7.79 11.59 3.62
CA GLU A 60 6.84 10.54 4.00
C GLU A 60 7.54 9.17 4.26
N ALA A 61 8.69 9.23 4.92
CA ALA A 61 9.57 8.09 5.12
C ALA A 61 8.94 6.92 5.89
N HIS A 62 7.82 7.12 6.56
CA HIS A 62 7.04 6.07 7.21
C HIS A 62 6.59 4.96 6.23
N GLN A 63 6.54 5.24 4.91
CA GLN A 63 6.19 4.26 3.87
C GLN A 63 7.38 3.38 3.46
N LEU A 64 8.62 3.78 3.76
CA LEU A 64 9.80 3.07 3.27
C LEU A 64 9.88 1.59 3.69
N PRO A 65 9.51 1.17 4.92
CA PRO A 65 9.58 -0.23 5.28
C PRO A 65 8.71 -1.14 4.41
N GLU A 66 7.56 -0.64 3.95
CA GLU A 66 6.67 -1.38 3.06
C GLU A 66 7.20 -1.39 1.63
N VAL A 67 7.56 -0.21 1.10
CA VAL A 67 8.11 -0.08 -0.24
C VAL A 67 9.41 -0.87 -0.39
N ALA A 68 10.36 -0.74 0.56
CA ALA A 68 11.61 -1.50 0.55
C ALA A 68 11.36 -3.03 0.59
N GLY A 69 10.34 -3.46 1.33
CA GLY A 69 9.93 -4.87 1.40
C GLY A 69 9.52 -5.45 0.04
N LEU A 70 8.94 -4.64 -0.84
CA LEU A 70 8.59 -5.06 -2.20
C LEU A 70 9.83 -5.25 -3.07
N PHE A 71 10.84 -4.38 -2.93
CA PHE A 71 12.04 -4.42 -3.76
C PHE A 71 13.11 -5.40 -3.26
N PHE A 72 13.26 -5.56 -1.95
CA PHE A 72 14.19 -6.54 -1.37
C PHE A 72 13.60 -7.95 -1.31
N GLY A 73 12.34 -8.12 -1.73
CA GLY A 73 11.70 -9.39 -1.94
C GLY A 73 11.89 -9.91 -3.37
N GLU A 74 11.53 -11.16 -3.57
CA GLU A 74 11.43 -11.77 -4.90
C GLU A 74 9.95 -12.06 -5.18
N ASP A 75 9.52 -11.86 -6.42
CA ASP A 75 8.18 -12.24 -6.85
C ASP A 75 8.16 -12.84 -8.25
N VAL A 76 7.27 -13.81 -8.43
CA VAL A 76 6.96 -14.40 -9.73
C VAL A 76 5.46 -14.35 -9.96
N SER A 77 5.06 -13.80 -11.09
CA SER A 77 3.65 -13.75 -11.46
C SER A 77 3.32 -14.67 -12.64
N THR A 78 2.11 -15.20 -12.64
CA THR A 78 1.58 -15.90 -13.82
C THR A 78 1.53 -15.00 -15.05
N SER A 79 1.42 -13.68 -14.88
CA SER A 79 1.48 -12.72 -15.98
C SER A 79 2.83 -12.69 -16.67
N GLN A 80 3.96 -12.74 -15.93
CA GLN A 80 5.30 -12.82 -16.50
C GLN A 80 5.50 -14.10 -17.32
N LEU A 81 4.97 -15.23 -16.83
CA LEU A 81 5.02 -16.51 -17.56
C LEU A 81 4.19 -16.49 -18.83
N LEU A 82 2.98 -15.87 -18.79
CA LEU A 82 2.14 -15.70 -19.97
C LEU A 82 2.77 -14.75 -21.00
N GLU A 83 3.44 -13.70 -20.55
CA GLU A 83 4.17 -12.77 -21.41
C GLU A 83 5.33 -13.48 -22.11
N LEU A 84 6.13 -14.26 -21.37
CA LEU A 84 7.19 -15.08 -21.95
C LEU A 84 6.66 -16.03 -23.03
N ALA A 85 5.53 -16.71 -22.78
CA ALA A 85 4.92 -17.61 -23.74
C ALA A 85 4.48 -16.87 -25.01
N ARG A 86 3.85 -15.70 -24.90
CA ARG A 86 3.41 -14.87 -26.04
C ARG A 86 4.58 -14.33 -26.84
N ASP A 87 5.63 -13.82 -26.17
CA ASP A 87 6.82 -13.31 -26.83
C ASP A 87 7.54 -14.44 -27.59
N SER A 88 7.63 -15.63 -26.99
CA SER A 88 8.21 -16.81 -27.64
C SER A 88 7.40 -17.26 -28.88
N GLU A 89 6.07 -17.15 -28.84
CA GLU A 89 5.22 -17.43 -29.98
C GLU A 89 5.39 -16.37 -31.10
N ALA A 90 5.53 -15.09 -30.73
CA ALA A 90 5.81 -14.01 -31.66
C ALA A 90 7.17 -14.22 -32.36
N GLU A 91 8.21 -14.59 -31.60
CA GLU A 91 9.54 -14.89 -32.15
C GLU A 91 9.54 -16.14 -33.00
N TYR A 92 8.72 -17.16 -32.71
CA TYR A 92 8.52 -18.27 -33.61
C TYR A 92 8.04 -17.80 -34.99
N ILE A 93 7.03 -16.92 -35.02
CA ILE A 93 6.44 -16.43 -36.29
C ILE A 93 7.43 -15.57 -37.07
N THR A 94 8.29 -14.79 -36.41
CA THR A 94 9.21 -13.85 -37.04
C THR A 94 10.54 -14.47 -37.42
N SER A 95 11.15 -15.26 -36.53
CA SER A 95 12.57 -15.62 -36.59
C SER A 95 12.87 -17.11 -36.52
N ALA A 96 11.91 -17.97 -36.14
CA ALA A 96 12.15 -19.40 -35.88
C ALA A 96 11.04 -20.32 -36.38
N LYS A 97 10.43 -20.03 -37.55
CA LYS A 97 9.37 -20.86 -38.18
C LYS A 97 9.77 -22.30 -38.46
N ASP A 98 11.05 -22.56 -38.57
CA ASP A 98 11.65 -23.87 -38.77
C ASP A 98 11.73 -24.71 -37.46
N CYS A 99 11.34 -24.13 -36.31
CA CYS A 99 11.31 -24.80 -35.02
C CYS A 99 9.87 -24.90 -34.45
N PRO A 100 8.99 -25.78 -34.96
CA PRO A 100 7.60 -25.92 -34.49
C PRO A 100 7.51 -26.21 -32.97
N ALA A 101 8.52 -26.91 -32.41
CA ALA A 101 8.59 -27.22 -30.98
C ALA A 101 8.56 -25.96 -30.12
N LEU A 102 9.07 -24.83 -30.61
CA LEU A 102 9.02 -23.55 -29.88
C LEU A 102 7.57 -23.09 -29.69
N GLN A 103 6.76 -23.12 -30.75
CA GLN A 103 5.36 -22.75 -30.66
C GLN A 103 4.55 -23.70 -29.77
N GLU A 104 4.76 -25.01 -29.92
CA GLU A 104 4.07 -26.02 -29.11
C GLU A 104 4.38 -25.86 -27.61
N SER A 105 5.65 -25.63 -27.27
CA SER A 105 6.06 -25.42 -25.89
C SER A 105 5.55 -24.10 -25.31
N ALA A 106 5.51 -23.04 -26.11
CA ALA A 106 4.93 -21.76 -25.67
C ALA A 106 3.44 -21.90 -25.35
N LYS A 107 2.65 -22.58 -26.23
CA LYS A 107 1.24 -22.87 -25.96
C LYS A 107 1.02 -23.80 -24.77
N ALA A 108 1.90 -24.78 -24.59
CA ALA A 108 1.83 -25.70 -23.46
C ALA A 108 2.09 -24.96 -22.13
N LEU A 109 3.04 -24.04 -22.11
CA LEU A 109 3.27 -23.16 -20.96
C LEU A 109 2.05 -22.27 -20.69
N GLU A 110 1.53 -21.58 -21.70
CA GLU A 110 0.35 -20.71 -21.54
C GLU A 110 -0.82 -21.48 -20.91
N LYS A 111 -1.10 -22.69 -21.37
CA LYS A 111 -2.16 -23.54 -20.82
C LYS A 111 -1.88 -23.89 -19.37
N SER A 112 -0.70 -24.40 -19.04
CA SER A 112 -0.35 -24.82 -17.68
C SER A 112 -0.40 -23.65 -16.66
N VAL A 113 -0.02 -22.45 -17.09
CA VAL A 113 -0.11 -21.23 -16.26
C VAL A 113 -1.57 -20.85 -15.99
N ARG A 114 -2.45 -20.95 -16.98
CA ARG A 114 -3.88 -20.72 -16.81
C ARG A 114 -4.51 -21.79 -15.89
N ASP A 115 -4.13 -23.05 -16.05
CA ASP A 115 -4.59 -24.16 -15.21
C ASP A 115 -4.11 -23.94 -13.74
N PHE A 116 -2.89 -23.47 -13.54
CA PHE A 116 -2.40 -23.10 -12.21
C PHE A 116 -3.22 -21.98 -11.56
N ARG A 117 -3.63 -20.94 -12.32
CA ARG A 117 -4.52 -19.88 -11.80
C ARG A 117 -5.85 -20.45 -11.31
N LEU A 118 -6.40 -21.47 -11.98
CA LEU A 118 -7.68 -22.09 -11.62
C LEU A 118 -7.66 -22.87 -10.29
N VAL A 119 -6.47 -23.18 -9.75
CA VAL A 119 -6.34 -23.79 -8.42
C VAL A 119 -6.88 -22.88 -7.32
N PHE A 120 -6.88 -21.57 -7.54
CA PHE A 120 -7.26 -20.56 -6.55
C PHE A 120 -8.70 -20.09 -6.80
N ALA A 121 -9.60 -20.41 -5.85
CA ALA A 121 -11.05 -20.16 -6.00
C ALA A 121 -11.45 -18.69 -5.80
N TYR A 122 -10.70 -17.91 -5.01
CA TYR A 122 -11.10 -16.56 -4.60
C TYR A 122 -10.09 -15.53 -5.07
N GLU A 123 -10.56 -14.53 -5.80
CA GLU A 123 -9.80 -13.34 -6.15
C GLU A 123 -9.70 -12.38 -4.95
N GLY A 124 -8.65 -11.55 -4.94
CA GLY A 124 -8.38 -10.60 -3.86
C GLY A 124 -7.91 -11.24 -2.56
N SER A 125 -7.56 -12.53 -2.56
CA SER A 125 -7.09 -13.22 -1.36
C SER A 125 -5.56 -13.22 -1.27
N ARG A 126 -5.06 -13.00 -0.04
CA ARG A 126 -3.67 -13.21 0.34
C ARG A 126 -3.58 -14.42 1.25
N MET A 127 -2.64 -15.30 1.00
CA MET A 127 -2.48 -16.50 1.80
C MET A 127 -1.02 -16.92 1.97
N SER A 128 -0.70 -17.48 3.14
CA SER A 128 0.64 -18.03 3.38
C SER A 128 0.93 -19.21 2.46
N VAL A 129 2.19 -19.48 2.18
CA VAL A 129 2.62 -20.67 1.43
C VAL A 129 2.03 -21.96 2.00
N LYS A 130 1.94 -22.08 3.33
CA LYS A 130 1.35 -23.26 3.99
C LYS A 130 -0.12 -23.49 3.59
N LYS A 131 -0.91 -22.40 3.50
CA LYS A 131 -2.31 -22.47 3.05
C LYS A 131 -2.38 -22.77 1.55
N ALA A 132 -1.50 -22.19 0.75
CA ALA A 132 -1.45 -22.44 -0.70
C ALA A 132 -1.10 -23.91 -1.02
N LEU A 133 -0.08 -24.47 -0.36
CA LEU A 133 0.31 -25.87 -0.51
C LEU A 133 -0.79 -26.87 -0.09
N ALA A 134 -1.69 -26.45 0.81
CA ALA A 134 -2.82 -27.28 1.23
C ALA A 134 -4.01 -27.27 0.24
N LEU A 135 -3.98 -26.43 -0.79
CA LEU A 135 -5.03 -26.40 -1.82
C LEU A 135 -4.98 -27.67 -2.66
N LYS A 136 -6.17 -28.20 -2.96
CA LYS A 136 -6.29 -29.35 -3.85
C LYS A 136 -5.67 -29.03 -5.21
N ASN A 137 -4.84 -29.89 -5.72
CA ASN A 137 -4.14 -29.80 -7.01
C ASN A 137 -3.05 -28.70 -7.08
N PHE A 138 -2.70 -28.01 -6.00
CA PHE A 138 -1.64 -26.99 -6.05
C PHE A 138 -0.31 -27.62 -6.50
N GLU A 139 0.13 -28.66 -5.83
CA GLU A 139 1.44 -29.30 -6.08
C GLU A 139 1.55 -29.81 -7.51
N SER A 140 0.51 -30.51 -8.01
CA SER A 140 0.49 -31.04 -9.37
C SER A 140 0.47 -29.95 -10.43
N ALA A 141 -0.33 -28.89 -10.24
CA ALA A 141 -0.42 -27.78 -11.20
C ALA A 141 0.86 -26.94 -11.19
N TYR A 142 1.48 -26.75 -10.02
CA TYR A 142 2.75 -26.04 -9.90
C TYR A 142 3.89 -26.82 -10.59
N ALA A 143 3.99 -28.12 -10.35
CA ALA A 143 5.00 -28.99 -10.99
C ALA A 143 4.83 -29.04 -12.51
N GLU A 144 3.57 -29.10 -13.01
CA GLU A 144 3.28 -29.08 -14.45
C GLU A 144 3.71 -27.73 -15.05
N MET A 145 3.39 -26.61 -14.43
CA MET A 145 3.81 -25.28 -14.87
C MET A 145 5.34 -25.15 -14.92
N GLN A 146 6.06 -25.61 -13.88
CA GLN A 146 7.52 -25.64 -13.89
C GLN A 146 8.08 -26.51 -15.02
N SER A 147 7.50 -27.71 -15.22
CA SER A 147 7.93 -28.62 -16.28
C SER A 147 7.77 -28.00 -17.68
N LYS A 148 6.65 -27.27 -17.92
CA LYS A 148 6.42 -26.60 -19.21
C LYS A 148 7.35 -25.40 -19.41
N LEU A 149 7.62 -24.64 -18.33
CA LEU A 149 8.58 -23.55 -18.37
C LEU A 149 10.00 -24.07 -18.68
N GLN A 150 10.42 -25.17 -18.04
CA GLN A 150 11.72 -25.80 -18.31
C GLN A 150 11.81 -26.26 -19.78
N ALA A 151 10.75 -26.91 -20.30
CA ALA A 151 10.73 -27.37 -21.69
C ALA A 151 10.88 -26.20 -22.68
N LEU A 152 10.14 -25.11 -22.46
CA LEU A 152 10.25 -23.91 -23.26
C LEU A 152 11.63 -23.28 -23.17
N THR A 153 12.18 -23.14 -21.95
CA THR A 153 13.51 -22.53 -21.72
C THR A 153 14.61 -23.33 -22.41
N ASN A 154 14.57 -24.67 -22.39
CA ASN A 154 15.53 -25.52 -23.07
C ASN A 154 15.48 -25.35 -24.61
N ILE A 155 14.31 -25.15 -25.17
CA ILE A 155 14.17 -24.88 -26.62
C ILE A 155 14.69 -23.48 -26.94
N LEU A 156 14.32 -22.46 -26.13
CA LEU A 156 14.81 -21.10 -26.31
C LEU A 156 16.33 -21.01 -26.25
N GLU A 157 16.98 -21.78 -25.36
CA GLU A 157 18.44 -21.87 -25.28
C GLU A 157 19.06 -22.27 -26.63
N THR A 158 18.50 -23.27 -27.30
CA THR A 158 19.00 -23.72 -28.62
C THR A 158 18.78 -22.69 -29.73
N GLN A 159 17.86 -21.76 -29.53
CA GLN A 159 17.46 -20.75 -30.53
C GLN A 159 18.05 -19.36 -30.19
N ALA A 160 18.58 -19.15 -29.00
CA ALA A 160 18.99 -17.85 -28.46
C ALA A 160 19.94 -17.07 -29.37
N ALA A 161 20.90 -17.77 -30.00
CA ALA A 161 21.90 -17.15 -30.90
C ALA A 161 21.32 -16.57 -32.20
N ARG A 162 20.05 -16.82 -32.54
CA ARG A 162 19.44 -16.34 -33.78
C ARG A 162 19.08 -14.86 -33.77
N THR A 163 18.52 -14.38 -32.64
CA THR A 163 18.13 -12.98 -32.47
C THR A 163 18.30 -12.52 -31.02
N PRO A 164 18.55 -11.22 -30.78
CA PRO A 164 18.56 -10.66 -29.42
C PRO A 164 17.23 -10.86 -28.67
N ALA A 165 16.12 -10.93 -29.38
CA ALA A 165 14.80 -11.15 -28.77
C ALA A 165 14.63 -12.60 -28.26
N LEU A 166 15.11 -13.60 -29.02
CA LEU A 166 15.14 -14.99 -28.56
C LEU A 166 16.10 -15.19 -27.38
N GLU A 167 17.26 -14.54 -27.41
CA GLU A 167 18.19 -14.52 -26.27
C GLU A 167 17.53 -13.92 -25.01
N SER A 168 16.84 -12.79 -25.14
CA SER A 168 16.08 -12.18 -24.06
C SER A 168 14.98 -13.11 -23.51
N CYS A 169 14.26 -13.83 -24.38
CA CYS A 169 13.25 -14.81 -23.96
C CYS A 169 13.90 -15.96 -23.18
N TRP A 170 15.03 -16.47 -23.63
CA TRP A 170 15.77 -17.51 -22.92
C TRP A 170 16.21 -17.06 -21.54
N GLN A 171 16.88 -15.89 -21.42
CA GLN A 171 17.33 -15.33 -20.15
C GLN A 171 16.17 -15.13 -19.18
N ARG A 172 15.04 -14.59 -19.63
CA ARG A 172 13.83 -14.44 -18.81
C ARG A 172 13.30 -15.80 -18.35
N GLY A 173 13.24 -16.79 -19.22
CA GLY A 173 12.84 -18.16 -18.86
C GLY A 173 13.71 -18.78 -17.79
N ALA A 174 15.03 -18.68 -17.95
CA ALA A 174 16.01 -19.17 -16.98
C ALA A 174 15.87 -18.48 -15.61
N ASN A 175 15.68 -17.16 -15.58
CA ASN A 175 15.47 -16.40 -14.35
C ASN A 175 14.18 -16.81 -13.64
N LEU A 176 13.07 -16.93 -14.36
CA LEU A 176 11.79 -17.37 -13.80
C LEU A 176 11.88 -18.78 -13.20
N MET A 177 12.63 -19.70 -13.83
CA MET A 177 12.88 -21.03 -13.27
C MET A 177 13.59 -20.97 -11.92
N VAL A 178 14.66 -20.17 -11.81
CA VAL A 178 15.40 -19.99 -10.56
C VAL A 178 14.51 -19.38 -9.47
N GLN A 179 13.73 -18.36 -9.81
CA GLN A 179 12.83 -17.70 -8.86
C GLN A 179 11.73 -18.65 -8.35
N LEU A 180 11.11 -19.45 -9.24
CA LEU A 180 10.13 -20.46 -8.85
C LEU A 180 10.74 -21.51 -7.91
N GLN A 181 11.96 -21.98 -8.19
CA GLN A 181 12.65 -22.93 -7.30
C GLN A 181 12.92 -22.33 -5.92
N ARG A 182 13.42 -21.09 -5.87
CA ARG A 182 13.66 -20.36 -4.61
C ARG A 182 12.38 -20.12 -3.82
N TRP A 183 11.27 -19.87 -4.51
CA TRP A 183 10.00 -19.66 -3.83
C TRP A 183 9.52 -20.89 -3.06
N LEU A 184 9.80 -22.11 -3.52
CA LEU A 184 9.51 -23.34 -2.79
C LEU A 184 10.53 -23.66 -1.70
N ASP A 185 11.74 -23.11 -1.77
CA ASP A 185 12.79 -23.40 -0.81
C ASP A 185 12.45 -22.85 0.59
N ALA A 186 12.32 -23.77 1.56
CA ALA A 186 11.99 -23.45 2.94
C ALA A 186 13.23 -23.12 3.80
N SER A 187 14.44 -23.22 3.26
CA SER A 187 15.68 -23.07 4.02
C SER A 187 15.91 -21.67 4.57
N ASN A 188 15.40 -20.64 3.90
CA ASN A 188 15.55 -19.26 4.33
C ASN A 188 14.39 -18.81 5.25
N ALA A 189 14.59 -18.94 6.56
CA ALA A 189 13.63 -18.52 7.59
C ALA A 189 13.40 -17.00 7.66
N ASN A 190 14.23 -16.18 6.98
CA ASN A 190 14.07 -14.73 6.95
C ASN A 190 13.13 -14.26 5.82
N LEU A 191 12.67 -15.16 4.94
CA LEU A 191 11.72 -14.86 3.88
C LEU A 191 10.33 -15.40 4.21
N VAL A 192 9.34 -14.55 4.13
CA VAL A 192 7.92 -14.93 4.20
C VAL A 192 7.43 -15.24 2.80
N ARG A 193 7.06 -16.48 2.56
CA ARG A 193 6.49 -16.90 1.28
C ARG A 193 4.98 -16.89 1.36
N TRP A 194 4.37 -16.21 0.41
CA TRP A 194 2.93 -16.04 0.36
C TRP A 194 2.43 -15.85 -1.07
N VAL A 195 1.14 -15.96 -1.25
CA VAL A 195 0.47 -15.90 -2.56
C VAL A 195 -0.57 -14.80 -2.54
N GLU A 196 -0.60 -13.98 -3.59
CA GLU A 196 -1.67 -13.02 -3.87
C GLU A 196 -2.42 -13.44 -5.13
N VAL A 197 -3.75 -13.49 -5.02
CA VAL A 197 -4.62 -13.96 -6.09
C VAL A 197 -5.41 -12.79 -6.66
N PHE A 198 -5.18 -12.48 -7.93
CA PHE A 198 -5.92 -11.47 -8.68
C PHE A 198 -6.97 -12.14 -9.58
N THR A 199 -7.83 -11.35 -10.22
CA THR A 199 -8.87 -11.85 -11.13
C THR A 199 -8.31 -12.77 -12.21
N GLN A 200 -7.22 -12.37 -12.86
CA GLN A 200 -6.62 -13.09 -14.00
C GLN A 200 -5.21 -13.63 -13.73
N SER A 201 -4.61 -13.32 -12.59
CA SER A 201 -3.23 -13.70 -12.27
C SER A 201 -3.06 -14.16 -10.83
N VAL A 202 -1.97 -14.84 -10.60
CA VAL A 202 -1.45 -15.20 -9.27
C VAL A 202 -0.04 -14.66 -9.16
N GLN A 203 0.29 -14.09 -8.02
CA GLN A 203 1.63 -13.63 -7.72
C GLN A 203 2.17 -14.41 -6.51
N LEU A 204 3.35 -14.96 -6.68
CA LEU A 204 4.09 -15.71 -5.68
C LEU A 204 5.16 -14.80 -5.09
N HIS A 205 5.06 -14.48 -3.82
CA HIS A 205 5.95 -13.55 -3.14
C HIS A 205 6.88 -14.23 -2.16
N ALA A 206 8.11 -13.78 -2.09
CA ALA A 206 9.08 -14.08 -1.03
C ALA A 206 9.56 -12.76 -0.43
N THR A 207 8.89 -12.30 0.62
CA THR A 207 9.10 -10.98 1.23
C THR A 207 10.02 -11.10 2.46
N PRO A 208 11.06 -10.27 2.62
CA PRO A 208 11.91 -10.31 3.79
C PRO A 208 11.13 -9.91 5.05
N LEU A 209 11.34 -10.63 6.14
CA LEU A 209 10.77 -10.32 7.45
C LEU A 209 11.22 -8.94 7.97
N SER A 210 12.45 -8.55 7.63
CA SER A 210 13.02 -7.25 7.97
C SER A 210 13.74 -6.67 6.76
N VAL A 211 13.53 -5.39 6.50
CA VAL A 211 14.25 -4.65 5.46
C VAL A 211 15.56 -4.04 5.97
N ALA A 212 15.80 -4.11 7.28
CA ALA A 212 16.94 -3.47 7.96
C ALA A 212 18.29 -3.91 7.39
N GLU A 213 18.45 -5.20 7.08
CA GLU A 213 19.72 -5.72 6.53
C GLU A 213 19.94 -5.22 5.09
N GLY A 214 18.92 -5.33 4.24
CA GLY A 214 19.00 -4.87 2.85
C GLY A 214 19.23 -3.37 2.77
N PHE A 215 18.50 -2.60 3.56
CA PHE A 215 18.66 -1.15 3.61
C PHE A 215 20.01 -0.73 4.24
N GLY A 216 20.49 -1.46 5.26
CA GLY A 216 21.79 -1.24 5.87
C GLY A 216 22.95 -1.39 4.89
N LYS A 217 22.87 -2.28 3.92
CA LYS A 217 23.86 -2.38 2.82
C LYS A 217 23.90 -1.09 2.01
N GLN A 218 22.77 -0.50 1.70
CA GLN A 218 22.66 0.76 0.96
C GLN A 218 23.20 1.95 1.74
N LEU A 219 22.93 2.01 3.06
CA LEU A 219 23.46 3.07 3.94
C LEU A 219 24.99 3.07 3.96
N ASN A 220 25.61 1.89 3.87
CA ASN A 220 27.07 1.71 3.96
C ASN A 220 27.77 1.68 2.59
N ALA A 221 27.03 1.59 1.49
CA ALA A 221 27.60 1.42 0.15
C ALA A 221 28.42 2.64 -0.31
N SER A 222 28.05 3.85 0.09
CA SER A 222 28.79 5.06 -0.23
C SER A 222 28.56 6.16 0.82
N PRO A 223 29.57 7.00 1.11
CA PRO A 223 29.43 8.11 2.04
C PRO A 223 28.46 9.16 1.45
N ARG A 224 27.28 9.27 2.05
CA ARG A 224 26.27 10.28 1.73
C ARG A 224 25.40 10.62 2.95
N ALA A 225 24.75 11.77 2.93
CA ALA A 225 23.79 12.12 3.95
C ALA A 225 22.44 11.48 3.66
N TRP A 226 21.86 10.86 4.69
CA TRP A 226 20.53 10.26 4.63
C TRP A 226 19.60 11.00 5.59
N ILE A 227 18.52 11.54 5.08
CA ILE A 227 17.54 12.32 5.83
C ILE A 227 16.17 11.68 5.65
N PHE A 228 15.50 11.38 6.76
CA PHE A 228 14.17 10.76 6.77
C PHE A 228 13.20 11.71 7.43
N THR A 229 12.17 12.15 6.70
CA THR A 229 11.15 13.08 7.20
C THR A 229 9.76 12.47 7.10
N SER A 230 8.95 12.69 8.09
CA SER A 230 7.52 12.35 8.07
C SER A 230 6.79 13.01 9.24
N ALA A 231 5.53 13.36 9.03
CA ALA A 231 4.65 13.83 10.09
C ALA A 231 4.23 12.72 11.07
N THR A 232 4.38 11.44 10.68
CA THR A 232 3.77 10.30 11.42
C THR A 232 4.76 9.20 11.79
N MET A 233 6.06 9.45 11.75
CA MET A 233 7.11 8.45 12.00
C MET A 233 7.27 8.05 13.47
N ALA A 234 6.97 8.97 14.39
CA ALA A 234 7.12 8.76 15.83
C ALA A 234 5.80 8.49 16.53
N VAL A 235 5.83 7.65 17.56
CA VAL A 235 4.73 7.41 18.50
C VAL A 235 5.08 8.06 19.83
N LYS A 236 4.45 9.20 20.18
CA LYS A 236 4.78 10.02 21.35
C LYS A 236 6.25 10.47 21.39
N GLY A 237 6.82 10.83 20.27
CA GLY A 237 8.24 11.22 20.17
C GLY A 237 9.22 10.04 20.16
N ASP A 238 8.76 8.80 20.27
CA ASP A 238 9.58 7.59 20.19
C ASP A 238 9.68 7.11 18.75
N PHE A 239 10.90 7.08 18.22
CA PHE A 239 11.24 6.62 16.86
C PHE A 239 11.66 5.15 16.80
N SER A 240 11.74 4.45 17.93
CA SER A 240 12.30 3.08 18.02
C SER A 240 11.65 2.11 17.03
N HIS A 241 10.34 2.20 16.85
CA HIS A 241 9.62 1.34 15.91
C HIS A 241 10.16 1.49 14.49
N TYR A 242 10.26 2.73 13.99
CA TYR A 242 10.76 3.02 12.66
C TYR A 242 12.25 2.68 12.49
N MET A 243 13.06 3.08 13.49
CA MET A 243 14.50 2.81 13.48
C MET A 243 14.81 1.31 13.45
N ASN A 244 14.06 0.51 14.20
CA ASN A 244 14.21 -0.95 14.19
C ASN A 244 13.80 -1.57 12.85
N GLN A 245 12.74 -1.08 12.23
CA GLN A 245 12.30 -1.57 10.92
C GLN A 245 13.31 -1.29 9.82
N MET A 246 13.95 -0.11 9.85
CA MET A 246 14.88 0.35 8.82
C MET A 246 16.35 0.10 9.13
N GLY A 247 16.69 -0.41 10.33
CA GLY A 247 18.08 -0.63 10.75
C GLY A 247 18.87 0.66 11.06
N LEU A 248 18.20 1.71 11.56
CA LEU A 248 18.74 3.06 11.77
C LEU A 248 19.17 3.33 13.23
N GLN A 249 19.75 2.35 13.92
CA GLN A 249 20.06 2.45 15.37
C GLN A 249 20.96 3.64 15.75
N ASN A 250 21.81 4.09 14.83
CA ASN A 250 22.75 5.20 15.07
C ASN A 250 22.25 6.55 14.50
N ALA A 251 21.01 6.63 14.02
CA ALA A 251 20.46 7.87 13.47
C ALA A 251 20.19 8.89 14.56
N GLN A 252 20.49 10.15 14.26
CA GLN A 252 20.04 11.27 15.09
C GLN A 252 18.57 11.54 14.83
N THR A 253 17.81 11.79 15.88
CA THR A 253 16.38 12.04 15.79
C THR A 253 16.04 13.46 16.20
N GLY A 254 15.09 14.07 15.50
CA GLY A 254 14.52 15.38 15.84
C GLY A 254 12.99 15.31 15.81
N TYR A 255 12.35 15.95 16.76
CA TYR A 255 10.90 16.01 16.86
C TYR A 255 10.46 17.47 17.06
N TRP A 256 9.53 17.92 16.25
CA TRP A 256 8.95 19.25 16.31
C TRP A 256 7.43 19.11 16.43
N ASP A 257 6.87 19.82 17.38
CA ASP A 257 5.41 19.88 17.56
C ASP A 257 4.74 20.62 16.39
N SER A 258 3.47 20.32 16.20
CA SER A 258 2.65 21.00 15.21
C SER A 258 2.38 22.46 15.66
N PRO A 259 2.39 23.42 14.71
CA PRO A 259 2.07 24.83 15.01
C PRO A 259 0.57 25.07 15.27
N PHE A 260 -0.30 24.09 15.02
CA PHE A 260 -1.74 24.26 15.09
C PHE A 260 -2.29 24.24 16.51
N ASN A 261 -3.25 25.12 16.81
CA ASN A 261 -3.98 25.13 18.08
C ASN A 261 -5.16 24.15 18.06
N TYR A 262 -4.86 22.86 18.08
CA TYR A 262 -5.85 21.79 18.03
C TYR A 262 -6.98 21.91 19.07
N GLY A 263 -6.69 22.48 20.24
CA GLY A 263 -7.66 22.66 21.32
C GLY A 263 -8.79 23.62 20.96
N GLU A 264 -8.55 24.58 20.03
CA GLU A 264 -9.55 25.53 19.53
C GLU A 264 -10.10 25.12 18.17
N GLN A 265 -9.28 24.46 17.35
CA GLN A 265 -9.60 24.10 15.99
C GLN A 265 -10.49 22.86 15.88
N GLY A 266 -10.53 22.00 16.91
CA GLY A 266 -11.31 20.77 16.72
C GLY A 266 -11.70 20.00 17.98
N PHE A 267 -12.59 19.04 17.72
CA PHE A 267 -13.03 18.03 18.68
C PHE A 267 -12.63 16.64 18.25
N PHE A 268 -12.24 15.82 19.24
CA PHE A 268 -12.11 14.38 19.11
C PHE A 268 -13.35 13.73 19.74
N TYR A 269 -14.19 13.15 18.91
CA TYR A 269 -15.45 12.53 19.29
C TYR A 269 -15.36 11.01 19.24
N VAL A 270 -15.73 10.35 20.34
CA VAL A 270 -15.86 8.89 20.41
C VAL A 270 -17.29 8.58 20.84
N PRO A 271 -18.16 8.06 19.95
CA PRO A 271 -19.58 7.84 20.27
C PRO A 271 -19.74 6.79 21.38
N GLU A 272 -20.81 6.96 22.17
CA GLU A 272 -21.19 6.02 23.20
C GLU A 272 -21.91 4.80 22.62
N ASN A 273 -21.95 3.73 23.39
CA ASN A 273 -22.74 2.53 23.11
C ASN A 273 -22.46 1.84 21.77
N MET A 274 -21.24 2.01 21.23
CA MET A 274 -20.82 1.26 20.04
C MET A 274 -20.64 -0.22 20.39
N PRO A 275 -21.13 -1.15 19.52
CA PRO A 275 -20.89 -2.58 19.70
C PRO A 275 -19.41 -2.94 19.48
N ASP A 276 -19.04 -4.19 19.78
CA ASP A 276 -17.69 -4.70 19.47
C ASP A 276 -17.45 -4.65 17.94
N PRO A 277 -16.27 -4.24 17.47
CA PRO A 277 -15.92 -4.17 16.05
C PRO A 277 -16.08 -5.48 15.26
N ASN A 278 -16.15 -6.62 15.94
CA ASN A 278 -16.41 -7.92 15.32
C ASN A 278 -17.89 -8.29 15.28
N SER A 279 -18.76 -7.47 15.87
CA SER A 279 -20.21 -7.70 15.84
C SER A 279 -20.77 -7.53 14.42
N PRO A 280 -21.71 -8.37 13.97
CA PRO A 280 -22.40 -8.21 12.69
C PRO A 280 -23.13 -6.85 12.55
N SER A 281 -23.58 -6.26 13.65
CA SER A 281 -24.26 -4.96 13.68
C SER A 281 -23.32 -3.76 13.65
N TYR A 282 -21.99 -3.98 13.71
CA TYR A 282 -21.01 -2.90 13.87
C TYR A 282 -21.08 -1.87 12.74
N THR A 283 -21.04 -2.32 11.51
CA THR A 283 -21.04 -1.44 10.32
C THR A 283 -22.32 -0.60 10.24
N THR A 284 -23.47 -1.20 10.55
CA THR A 284 -24.76 -0.48 10.65
C THR A 284 -24.73 0.56 11.76
N SER A 285 -24.17 0.21 12.93
CA SER A 285 -24.03 1.16 14.03
C SER A 285 -23.12 2.34 13.66
N VAL A 286 -22.02 2.10 12.91
CA VAL A 286 -21.15 3.16 12.40
C VAL A 286 -21.93 4.13 11.52
N ALA A 287 -22.70 3.64 10.54
CA ALA A 287 -23.51 4.50 9.68
C ALA A 287 -24.55 5.30 10.48
N THR A 288 -25.19 4.68 11.47
CA THR A 288 -26.19 5.30 12.33
C THR A 288 -25.62 6.46 13.15
N VAL A 289 -24.45 6.28 13.78
CA VAL A 289 -23.84 7.34 14.60
C VAL A 289 -23.11 8.40 13.76
N ALA A 290 -22.71 8.06 12.53
CA ALA A 290 -22.08 8.99 11.61
C ALA A 290 -23.06 9.99 11.01
N LEU A 291 -24.29 9.57 10.72
CA LEU A 291 -25.31 10.38 10.07
C LEU A 291 -25.55 11.74 10.76
N PRO A 292 -25.85 11.83 12.07
CA PRO A 292 -26.08 13.11 12.74
C PRO A 292 -24.82 14.00 12.76
N VAL A 293 -23.62 13.44 12.75
CA VAL A 293 -22.36 14.20 12.68
C VAL A 293 -22.16 14.77 11.27
N ILE A 294 -22.47 13.98 10.23
CA ILE A 294 -22.46 14.42 8.82
C ILE A 294 -23.47 15.55 8.61
N GLN A 295 -24.66 15.46 9.18
CA GLN A 295 -25.67 16.53 9.12
C GLN A 295 -25.19 17.79 9.83
N ALA A 296 -24.64 17.68 11.03
CA ALA A 296 -24.12 18.81 11.78
C ALA A 296 -22.96 19.52 11.05
N SER A 297 -22.10 18.77 10.33
CA SER A 297 -21.01 19.34 9.52
C SER A 297 -21.50 19.92 8.17
N GLY A 298 -22.77 19.77 7.82
CA GLY A 298 -23.31 20.18 6.52
C GLY A 298 -22.77 19.36 5.34
N GLY A 299 -22.57 18.05 5.51
CA GLY A 299 -21.78 17.20 4.62
C GLY A 299 -20.30 17.33 4.98
N ARG A 300 -19.46 17.84 4.09
CA ARG A 300 -18.03 18.17 4.30
C ARG A 300 -17.25 17.10 5.08
N ALA A 301 -17.53 15.82 4.78
CA ALA A 301 -17.04 14.71 5.56
C ALA A 301 -16.27 13.68 4.74
N PHE A 302 -15.18 13.18 5.32
CA PHE A 302 -14.55 11.92 4.91
C PHE A 302 -14.97 10.81 5.87
N VAL A 303 -15.44 9.69 5.31
CA VAL A 303 -15.70 8.44 6.04
C VAL A 303 -14.62 7.45 5.63
N LEU A 304 -13.66 7.24 6.51
CA LEU A 304 -12.48 6.43 6.28
C LEU A 304 -12.68 5.03 6.87
N CYS A 305 -12.78 4.03 6.00
CA CYS A 305 -13.04 2.66 6.37
C CYS A 305 -11.76 1.82 6.35
N THR A 306 -11.64 0.88 7.26
CA THR A 306 -10.48 -0.01 7.35
C THR A 306 -10.55 -1.20 6.39
N SER A 307 -11.66 -1.39 5.67
CA SER A 307 -11.78 -2.42 4.63
C SER A 307 -12.71 -1.98 3.50
N LEU A 308 -12.48 -2.52 2.29
CA LEU A 308 -13.34 -2.29 1.13
C LEU A 308 -14.78 -2.80 1.34
N ARG A 309 -14.96 -3.87 2.13
CA ARG A 309 -16.27 -4.38 2.49
C ARG A 309 -17.03 -3.37 3.34
N ALA A 310 -16.43 -2.90 4.43
CA ALA A 310 -17.04 -1.89 5.30
C ALA A 310 -17.35 -0.60 4.53
N MET A 311 -16.45 -0.17 3.64
CA MET A 311 -16.65 1.00 2.79
C MET A 311 -17.91 0.90 1.93
N ARG A 312 -18.09 -0.22 1.22
CA ARG A 312 -19.28 -0.43 0.37
C ARG A 312 -20.56 -0.51 1.18
N GLU A 313 -20.53 -1.19 2.32
CA GLU A 313 -21.67 -1.37 3.21
C GLU A 313 -22.09 -0.03 3.87
N ILE A 314 -21.13 0.74 4.41
CA ILE A 314 -21.40 2.07 4.98
C ILE A 314 -21.93 3.03 3.91
N HIS A 315 -21.36 3.02 2.70
CA HIS A 315 -21.84 3.84 1.60
C HIS A 315 -23.32 3.52 1.27
N ALA A 316 -23.67 2.24 1.17
CA ALA A 316 -25.04 1.83 0.88
C ALA A 316 -26.01 2.26 1.99
N LEU A 317 -25.63 2.07 3.26
CA LEU A 317 -26.43 2.48 4.43
C LEU A 317 -26.62 4.00 4.51
N LEU A 318 -25.55 4.77 4.25
CA LEU A 318 -25.64 6.23 4.22
C LEU A 318 -26.51 6.73 3.06
N LYS A 319 -26.43 6.08 1.89
CA LYS A 319 -27.28 6.42 0.74
C LYS A 319 -28.76 6.24 1.06
N GLU A 320 -29.13 5.09 1.63
CA GLU A 320 -30.49 4.81 2.09
C GLU A 320 -30.95 5.83 3.14
N ALA A 321 -30.10 6.11 4.13
CA ALA A 321 -30.41 7.07 5.18
C ALA A 321 -30.58 8.50 4.63
N PHE A 322 -29.82 8.92 3.62
CA PHE A 322 -29.96 10.22 2.98
C PHE A 322 -31.31 10.31 2.24
N GLU A 323 -31.67 9.28 1.49
CA GLU A 323 -32.95 9.21 0.79
C GLU A 323 -34.16 9.29 1.79
N GLN A 324 -34.07 8.51 2.88
CA GLN A 324 -35.15 8.49 3.92
C GLN A 324 -35.30 9.81 4.68
N ASN A 325 -34.19 10.57 4.85
CA ASN A 325 -34.21 11.83 5.60
C ASN A 325 -34.22 13.09 4.70
N GLY A 326 -34.33 12.93 3.39
CA GLY A 326 -34.33 14.05 2.43
C GLY A 326 -33.00 14.84 2.42
N ILE A 327 -31.87 14.16 2.63
CA ILE A 327 -30.54 14.78 2.65
C ILE A 327 -29.98 14.81 1.24
N GLU A 328 -29.64 15.99 0.72
CA GLU A 328 -29.17 16.20 -0.65
C GLU A 328 -27.63 16.35 -0.75
N TYR A 329 -26.87 15.86 0.23
CA TYR A 329 -25.41 15.90 0.13
C TYR A 329 -24.92 14.92 -0.93
N PRO A 330 -23.99 15.36 -1.84
CA PRO A 330 -23.34 14.44 -2.76
C PRO A 330 -22.58 13.37 -2.00
N LEU A 331 -22.95 12.10 -2.19
CA LEU A 331 -22.30 10.95 -1.59
C LEU A 331 -21.39 10.31 -2.64
N LEU A 332 -20.09 10.34 -2.40
CA LEU A 332 -19.05 9.84 -3.30
C LEU A 332 -18.40 8.60 -2.69
N MET A 333 -18.02 7.63 -3.51
CA MET A 333 -17.34 6.43 -3.05
C MET A 333 -16.04 6.20 -3.84
N GLN A 334 -15.01 5.79 -3.16
CA GLN A 334 -13.76 5.34 -3.80
C GLN A 334 -14.05 4.21 -4.79
N GLY A 335 -13.52 4.36 -6.02
CA GLY A 335 -13.69 3.39 -7.10
C GLY A 335 -14.78 3.75 -8.11
N GLU A 336 -15.60 4.77 -7.88
CA GLU A 336 -16.57 5.30 -8.87
C GLU A 336 -15.88 6.05 -10.02
N SER A 337 -14.75 6.69 -9.72
CA SER A 337 -13.91 7.35 -10.72
C SER A 337 -12.46 7.42 -10.22
N SER A 338 -11.58 8.07 -10.98
CA SER A 338 -10.20 8.26 -10.57
C SER A 338 -10.11 9.05 -9.26
N ARG A 339 -9.07 8.80 -8.46
CA ARG A 339 -8.84 9.51 -7.19
C ARG A 339 -8.83 11.03 -7.35
N SER A 340 -8.16 11.52 -8.38
CA SER A 340 -8.05 12.97 -8.66
C SER A 340 -9.41 13.58 -8.97
N GLU A 341 -10.21 12.92 -9.78
CA GLU A 341 -11.55 13.35 -10.13
C GLU A 341 -12.51 13.36 -8.92
N LEU A 342 -12.47 12.30 -8.08
CA LEU A 342 -13.26 12.26 -6.85
C LEU A 342 -12.93 13.41 -5.91
N LEU A 343 -11.64 13.73 -5.74
CA LEU A 343 -11.21 14.84 -4.89
C LEU A 343 -11.59 16.21 -5.49
N GLU A 344 -11.50 16.36 -6.80
CA GLU A 344 -11.96 17.58 -7.47
C GLU A 344 -13.46 17.77 -7.29
N ARG A 345 -14.27 16.73 -7.51
CA ARG A 345 -15.72 16.73 -7.27
C ARG A 345 -16.05 17.07 -5.82
N PHE A 346 -15.32 16.46 -4.86
CA PHE A 346 -15.49 16.73 -3.44
C PHE A 346 -15.24 18.21 -3.11
N ARG A 347 -14.11 18.78 -3.55
CA ARG A 347 -13.77 20.20 -3.33
C ARG A 347 -14.79 21.13 -3.97
N LYS A 348 -15.16 20.88 -5.22
CA LYS A 348 -16.07 21.74 -6.00
C LYS A 348 -17.48 21.80 -5.41
N ARG A 349 -17.96 20.71 -4.82
CA ARG A 349 -19.29 20.64 -4.20
C ARG A 349 -19.33 21.36 -2.84
N GLY A 350 -18.25 21.34 -2.09
CA GLY A 350 -18.12 22.01 -0.79
C GLY A 350 -18.96 21.44 0.36
N ASN A 351 -19.91 20.52 0.06
CA ASN A 351 -20.79 19.88 1.02
C ASN A 351 -20.90 18.36 0.76
N ALA A 352 -19.92 17.76 0.11
CA ALA A 352 -19.95 16.34 -0.23
C ALA A 352 -19.53 15.45 0.96
N VAL A 353 -19.93 14.19 0.90
CA VAL A 353 -19.44 13.11 1.76
C VAL A 353 -18.68 12.13 0.89
N LEU A 354 -17.44 11.83 1.25
CA LEU A 354 -16.58 10.87 0.53
C LEU A 354 -16.32 9.67 1.42
N VAL A 355 -16.72 8.49 0.97
CA VAL A 355 -16.45 7.20 1.63
C VAL A 355 -15.27 6.53 0.96
N GLY A 356 -14.20 6.29 1.70
CA GLY A 356 -12.96 5.71 1.19
C GLY A 356 -12.36 4.67 2.12
N SER A 357 -11.48 3.83 1.56
CA SER A 357 -10.69 2.86 2.33
C SER A 357 -9.32 3.43 2.72
N GLN A 358 -8.50 2.64 3.36
CA GLN A 358 -7.17 3.03 3.85
C GLN A 358 -6.30 3.72 2.78
N SER A 359 -6.39 3.35 1.52
CA SER A 359 -5.65 4.00 0.43
C SER A 359 -6.04 5.49 0.23
N PHE A 360 -7.17 5.94 0.76
CA PHE A 360 -7.57 7.35 0.80
C PHE A 360 -7.08 8.09 2.05
N TRP A 361 -6.52 7.38 3.04
CA TRP A 361 -5.97 8.03 4.24
C TRP A 361 -4.66 8.77 3.93
N GLU A 362 -3.93 8.33 2.91
CA GLU A 362 -2.65 8.89 2.48
C GLU A 362 -2.78 9.75 1.22
N GLY A 363 -1.92 10.75 1.07
CA GLY A 363 -1.78 11.54 -0.15
C GLY A 363 -3.02 12.32 -0.63
N VAL A 364 -4.02 12.52 0.25
CA VAL A 364 -5.18 13.37 -0.03
C VAL A 364 -4.96 14.74 0.60
N ASP A 365 -4.94 15.78 -0.19
CA ASP A 365 -4.85 17.17 0.25
C ASP A 365 -6.16 17.90 -0.04
N VAL A 366 -6.98 18.09 0.99
CA VAL A 366 -8.17 18.94 0.94
C VAL A 366 -8.01 20.00 2.02
N ARG A 367 -7.78 21.23 1.60
CA ARG A 367 -7.63 22.39 2.49
C ARG A 367 -8.94 23.18 2.56
N GLY A 368 -9.12 23.89 3.66
CA GLY A 368 -10.22 24.84 3.84
C GLY A 368 -11.55 24.17 4.17
N GLU A 369 -12.62 24.93 4.00
CA GLU A 369 -13.96 24.59 4.48
C GLU A 369 -14.60 23.34 3.85
N ALA A 370 -14.05 22.81 2.77
CA ALA A 370 -14.61 21.64 2.09
C ALA A 370 -14.55 20.35 2.94
N LEU A 371 -13.63 20.27 3.89
CA LEU A 371 -13.48 19.14 4.80
C LEU A 371 -13.47 19.63 6.26
N SER A 372 -14.53 19.37 7.00
CA SER A 372 -14.64 19.73 8.43
C SER A 372 -14.99 18.52 9.32
N CYS A 373 -15.11 17.34 8.75
CA CYS A 373 -15.40 16.12 9.50
C CYS A 373 -14.60 14.94 8.93
N VAL A 374 -13.86 14.24 9.81
CA VAL A 374 -13.20 12.98 9.48
C VAL A 374 -13.75 11.90 10.40
N ILE A 375 -14.39 10.90 9.82
CA ILE A 375 -14.99 9.76 10.52
C ILE A 375 -14.17 8.52 10.20
N ILE A 376 -13.66 7.84 11.22
CA ILE A 376 -12.92 6.59 11.11
C ILE A 376 -13.79 5.46 11.68
N ASP A 377 -14.04 4.43 10.86
CA ASP A 377 -14.93 3.34 11.25
C ASP A 377 -14.40 2.58 12.47
N LYS A 378 -13.17 2.13 12.46
CA LYS A 378 -12.50 1.43 13.57
C LYS A 378 -10.99 1.62 13.55
N LEU A 379 -10.32 1.15 14.60
CA LEU A 379 -8.86 1.18 14.69
C LEU A 379 -8.21 0.38 13.55
N PRO A 380 -7.27 0.96 12.80
CA PRO A 380 -6.67 0.36 11.61
C PRO A 380 -5.56 -0.64 11.97
N PHE A 381 -5.90 -1.64 12.78
CA PHE A 381 -5.02 -2.78 12.95
C PHE A 381 -4.95 -3.56 11.64
N ALA A 382 -3.76 -3.98 11.27
CA ALA A 382 -3.59 -4.81 10.08
C ALA A 382 -4.36 -6.15 10.23
N PRO A 383 -4.90 -6.68 9.12
CA PRO A 383 -5.69 -7.91 9.14
C PRO A 383 -4.88 -9.09 9.74
N PRO A 384 -5.46 -9.87 10.64
CA PRO A 384 -4.73 -10.97 11.28
C PRO A 384 -4.38 -12.13 10.34
N ASP A 385 -4.99 -12.16 9.16
CA ASP A 385 -4.77 -13.13 8.10
C ASP A 385 -3.73 -12.68 7.05
N ASP A 386 -3.15 -11.47 7.20
CA ASP A 386 -2.02 -11.05 6.39
C ASP A 386 -0.79 -11.93 6.66
N PRO A 387 -0.26 -12.62 5.65
CA PRO A 387 0.80 -13.62 5.85
C PRO A 387 2.12 -13.01 6.31
N VAL A 388 2.45 -11.79 5.88
CA VAL A 388 3.70 -11.12 6.28
C VAL A 388 3.61 -10.64 7.71
N LEU A 389 2.47 -10.05 8.08
CA LEU A 389 2.21 -9.63 9.46
C LEU A 389 2.24 -10.83 10.41
N SER A 390 1.54 -11.93 10.06
CA SER A 390 1.51 -13.14 10.88
C SER A 390 2.92 -13.68 11.12
N ALA A 391 3.74 -13.77 10.08
CA ALA A 391 5.11 -14.26 10.21
C ALA A 391 6.00 -13.33 11.06
N ARG A 392 5.82 -12.01 10.95
CA ARG A 392 6.52 -11.05 11.81
C ARG A 392 6.12 -11.18 13.27
N ILE A 393 4.82 -11.35 13.54
CA ILE A 393 4.29 -11.57 14.89
C ILE A 393 4.87 -12.86 15.48
N ASP A 394 4.85 -13.96 14.73
CA ASP A 394 5.37 -15.24 15.17
C ASP A 394 6.86 -15.13 15.53
N LYS A 395 7.68 -14.53 14.67
CA LYS A 395 9.10 -14.30 14.93
C LYS A 395 9.34 -13.43 16.17
N MET A 396 8.60 -12.34 16.32
CA MET A 396 8.73 -11.48 17.50
C MET A 396 8.36 -12.21 18.79
N ASN A 397 7.32 -13.05 18.76
CA ASN A 397 6.91 -13.86 19.90
C ASN A 397 7.97 -14.94 20.24
N GLU A 398 8.58 -15.57 19.23
CA GLU A 398 9.71 -16.50 19.42
C GLU A 398 10.93 -15.81 20.06
N GLU A 399 11.17 -14.55 19.73
CA GLU A 399 12.21 -13.69 20.33
C GLU A 399 11.82 -13.17 21.74
N GLY A 400 10.65 -13.54 22.27
CA GLY A 400 10.16 -13.08 23.57
C GLY A 400 9.69 -11.62 23.62
N LYS A 401 9.46 -11.00 22.45
CA LYS A 401 8.96 -9.63 22.31
C LYS A 401 7.43 -9.59 22.32
N ASN A 402 6.87 -8.44 22.70
CA ASN A 402 5.43 -8.23 22.62
C ASN A 402 5.06 -7.64 21.27
N ALA A 403 4.76 -8.50 20.29
CA ALA A 403 4.44 -8.10 18.91
C ALA A 403 3.25 -7.12 18.83
N PHE A 404 2.26 -7.23 19.72
CA PHE A 404 1.15 -6.29 19.75
C PHE A 404 1.62 -4.87 20.15
N MET A 405 2.40 -4.76 21.23
CA MET A 405 2.82 -3.46 21.77
C MET A 405 3.94 -2.80 20.97
N GLU A 406 4.82 -3.60 20.37
CA GLU A 406 6.03 -3.12 19.71
C GLU A 406 5.88 -2.97 18.18
N TYR A 407 4.88 -3.66 17.57
CA TYR A 407 4.66 -3.63 16.13
C TYR A 407 3.23 -3.22 15.75
N GLN A 408 2.20 -3.96 16.17
CA GLN A 408 0.83 -3.72 15.69
C GLN A 408 0.25 -2.39 16.20
N LEU A 409 0.47 -2.06 17.47
CA LEU A 409 -0.04 -0.84 18.06
C LEU A 409 0.65 0.42 17.47
N PRO A 410 1.98 0.50 17.34
CA PRO A 410 2.65 1.59 16.62
C PRO A 410 2.17 1.77 15.19
N TYR A 411 2.03 0.68 14.44
CA TYR A 411 1.50 0.72 13.08
C TYR A 411 0.09 1.33 13.02
N ALA A 412 -0.82 0.87 13.87
CA ALA A 412 -2.18 1.41 13.95
C ALA A 412 -2.20 2.90 14.35
N VAL A 413 -1.31 3.33 15.26
CA VAL A 413 -1.17 4.74 15.67
C VAL A 413 -0.69 5.59 14.50
N ILE A 414 0.32 5.15 13.76
CA ILE A 414 0.85 5.87 12.59
C ILE A 414 -0.24 6.05 11.54
N THR A 415 -0.95 4.99 11.21
CA THR A 415 -2.06 5.02 10.25
C THR A 415 -3.19 5.95 10.72
N LEU A 416 -3.57 5.90 12.00
CA LEU A 416 -4.58 6.82 12.56
C LEU A 416 -4.13 8.29 12.50
N LYS A 417 -2.87 8.57 12.77
CA LYS A 417 -2.33 9.94 12.67
C LYS A 417 -2.44 10.47 11.24
N GLN A 418 -2.25 9.65 10.24
CA GLN A 418 -2.43 10.03 8.82
C GLN A 418 -3.88 10.40 8.52
N GLY A 419 -4.84 9.59 8.98
CA GLY A 419 -6.27 9.87 8.84
C GLY A 419 -6.67 11.14 9.60
N ALA A 420 -6.25 11.28 10.85
CA ALA A 420 -6.52 12.44 11.69
C ALA A 420 -5.89 13.73 11.13
N GLY A 421 -4.69 13.65 10.55
CA GLY A 421 -3.98 14.75 9.94
C GLY A 421 -4.63 15.31 8.67
N ARG A 422 -5.71 14.69 8.18
CA ARG A 422 -6.51 15.23 7.06
C ARG A 422 -7.40 16.40 7.50
N LEU A 423 -7.75 16.46 8.79
CA LEU A 423 -8.74 17.40 9.30
C LEU A 423 -8.21 18.83 9.43
N ILE A 424 -7.02 19.02 9.98
CA ILE A 424 -6.41 20.34 10.20
C ILE A 424 -5.12 20.41 9.40
N ARG A 425 -5.08 21.33 8.42
CA ARG A 425 -3.96 21.57 7.52
C ARG A 425 -3.54 23.02 7.42
N ASP A 426 -4.40 23.88 7.95
CA ASP A 426 -4.21 25.32 7.99
C ASP A 426 -4.64 25.85 9.36
N GLU A 427 -4.19 27.07 9.71
CA GLU A 427 -4.56 27.73 10.96
C GLU A 427 -6.06 28.08 11.03
N ALA A 428 -6.69 28.24 9.87
CA ALA A 428 -8.12 28.53 9.75
C ALA A 428 -9.01 27.29 9.79
N ASP A 429 -8.44 26.08 9.57
CA ASP A 429 -9.21 24.83 9.53
C ASP A 429 -9.84 24.54 10.88
N LYS A 430 -11.11 24.17 10.88
CA LYS A 430 -11.87 23.73 12.07
C LYS A 430 -12.64 22.46 11.76
N GLY A 431 -12.73 21.53 12.74
CA GLY A 431 -13.49 20.30 12.46
C GLY A 431 -13.54 19.28 13.56
N VAL A 432 -14.17 18.15 13.26
CA VAL A 432 -14.38 17.03 14.18
C VAL A 432 -13.71 15.77 13.64
N LEU A 433 -12.83 15.18 14.44
CA LEU A 433 -12.33 13.82 14.27
C LEU A 433 -13.22 12.87 15.06
N MET A 434 -13.95 12.02 14.37
CA MET A 434 -14.78 10.96 14.98
C MET A 434 -14.13 9.61 14.78
N ILE A 435 -13.97 8.83 15.85
CA ILE A 435 -13.53 7.44 15.78
C ILE A 435 -14.57 6.56 16.44
N CYS A 436 -15.17 5.65 15.67
CA CYS A 436 -16.31 4.84 16.12
C CYS A 436 -15.91 3.63 16.98
N ASP A 437 -14.62 3.39 17.21
CA ASP A 437 -14.12 2.18 17.87
C ASP A 437 -14.16 2.27 19.40
N PRO A 438 -15.00 1.46 20.09
CA PRO A 438 -15.09 1.48 21.55
C PRO A 438 -13.82 1.04 22.25
N ARG A 439 -12.90 0.33 21.56
CA ARG A 439 -11.63 -0.12 22.14
C ARG A 439 -10.70 1.03 22.56
N LEU A 440 -10.89 2.23 22.01
CA LEU A 440 -10.21 3.44 22.46
C LEU A 440 -10.47 3.76 23.94
N ILE A 441 -11.64 3.41 24.44
CA ILE A 441 -12.07 3.68 25.83
C ILE A 441 -12.00 2.42 26.69
N THR A 442 -12.38 1.26 26.11
CA THR A 442 -12.54 0.02 26.87
C THR A 442 -11.25 -0.79 27.04
N LYS A 443 -10.23 -0.53 26.21
CA LYS A 443 -8.97 -1.29 26.26
C LYS A 443 -7.83 -0.46 26.85
N PRO A 444 -6.90 -1.07 27.62
CA PRO A 444 -5.78 -0.35 28.24
C PRO A 444 -4.89 0.39 27.24
N TYR A 445 -4.69 -0.17 26.05
CA TYR A 445 -3.90 0.46 24.99
C TYR A 445 -4.57 1.68 24.34
N GLY A 446 -5.89 1.82 24.49
CA GLY A 446 -6.63 2.94 23.91
C GLY A 446 -6.08 4.30 24.38
N ARG A 447 -5.64 4.38 25.66
CA ARG A 447 -4.98 5.59 26.18
C ARG A 447 -3.71 5.96 25.43
N ARG A 448 -2.90 4.97 25.00
CA ARG A 448 -1.68 5.24 24.21
C ARG A 448 -2.03 5.76 22.82
N ILE A 449 -3.09 5.21 22.21
CA ILE A 449 -3.55 5.63 20.90
C ILE A 449 -3.97 7.10 20.95
N TRP A 450 -4.98 7.43 21.75
CA TRP A 450 -5.52 8.78 21.72
C TRP A 450 -4.57 9.86 22.27
N GLN A 451 -3.58 9.50 23.10
CA GLN A 451 -2.50 10.42 23.49
C GLN A 451 -1.48 10.68 22.38
N SER A 452 -1.44 9.84 21.35
CA SER A 452 -0.57 9.98 20.17
C SER A 452 -1.24 10.77 19.04
N LEU A 453 -2.56 10.99 19.11
CA LEU A 453 -3.31 11.82 18.16
C LEU A 453 -3.16 13.31 18.51
N PRO A 454 -3.47 14.21 17.56
CA PRO A 454 -3.50 15.65 17.84
C PRO A 454 -4.33 15.97 19.10
N PRO A 455 -3.91 16.93 19.93
CA PRO A 455 -4.53 17.22 21.23
C PRO A 455 -5.84 18.01 21.12
N PHE A 456 -6.79 17.51 20.35
CA PHE A 456 -8.14 18.05 20.26
C PHE A 456 -8.87 17.99 21.60
N LYS A 457 -9.85 18.87 21.81
CA LYS A 457 -10.83 18.71 22.89
C LYS A 457 -11.60 17.42 22.70
N ARG A 458 -11.82 16.68 23.79
CA ARG A 458 -12.46 15.36 23.72
C ARG A 458 -13.90 15.41 24.21
N THR A 459 -14.76 14.70 23.50
CA THR A 459 -16.14 14.51 23.92
C THR A 459 -16.66 13.12 23.54
N ARG A 460 -17.68 12.71 24.26
CA ARG A 460 -18.50 11.53 23.96
C ARG A 460 -19.96 11.89 23.68
N LEU A 461 -20.28 13.18 23.76
CA LEU A 461 -21.63 13.71 23.60
C LEU A 461 -21.79 14.29 22.18
N LEU A 462 -22.82 13.83 21.48
CA LEU A 462 -23.17 14.35 20.15
C LEU A 462 -23.56 15.85 20.24
N SER A 463 -24.20 16.27 21.34
CA SER A 463 -24.56 17.67 21.56
C SER A 463 -23.38 18.63 21.50
N ASP A 464 -22.20 18.22 22.00
CA ASP A 464 -21.01 19.05 21.94
C ASP A 464 -20.51 19.23 20.50
N VAL A 465 -20.62 18.15 19.69
CA VAL A 465 -20.28 18.18 18.26
C VAL A 465 -21.22 19.11 17.51
N GLN A 466 -22.53 19.03 17.77
CA GLN A 466 -23.53 19.89 17.16
C GLN A 466 -23.29 21.36 17.50
N ALA A 467 -23.12 21.67 18.79
CA ALA A 467 -22.82 23.03 19.26
C ALA A 467 -21.52 23.60 18.66
N PHE A 468 -20.51 22.74 18.44
CA PHE A 468 -19.27 23.14 17.78
C PHE A 468 -19.49 23.58 16.34
N PHE A 469 -20.24 22.78 15.56
CA PHE A 469 -20.55 23.13 14.17
C PHE A 469 -21.49 24.34 14.04
N GLU A 470 -22.46 24.51 14.93
CA GLU A 470 -23.31 25.69 14.98
C GLU A 470 -22.50 26.97 15.19
N ARG A 471 -21.53 26.94 16.12
CA ARG A 471 -20.62 28.07 16.37
C ARG A 471 -19.76 28.39 15.14
N ILE A 472 -19.14 27.38 14.50
CA ILE A 472 -18.34 27.61 13.29
C ILE A 472 -19.17 28.26 12.18
N THR A 473 -20.41 27.79 12.01
CA THR A 473 -21.33 28.32 10.98
C THR A 473 -21.77 29.74 11.29
N ALA A 474 -21.92 30.09 12.57
CA ALA A 474 -22.20 31.45 13.00
C ALA A 474 -20.99 32.39 12.75
N ASP A 475 -19.79 31.97 13.12
CA ASP A 475 -18.55 32.72 12.92
C ASP A 475 -18.29 33.01 11.43
N ALA A 476 -18.62 32.06 10.54
CA ALA A 476 -18.44 32.24 9.07
C ALA A 476 -19.46 33.19 8.43
N LYS A 477 -20.55 33.52 9.12
CA LYS A 477 -21.59 34.45 8.64
C LYS A 477 -21.41 35.85 9.20
N ALA A 478 -20.61 36.03 10.26
CA ALA A 478 -20.28 37.31 10.87
C ALA A 478 -19.04 37.95 10.20
#